data_9846ee5032d5cc58ab213b60fd992792
#
_entry.id   9846ee5032d5cc58ab213b60fd992792
#
_cell.length_a   1.000
_cell.length_b   1.000
_cell.length_c   1.000
_cell.angle_alpha   90.00
_cell.angle_beta   90.00
_cell.angle_gamma   90.00
#
_symmetry.space_group_name_H-M   'P 1'
#
loop_
_entity.id
_entity.type
_entity.pdbx_description
1 polymer ?
#
loop_
_entity_poly.entity_id
_entity_poly.type
_entity_poly.pdbx_seq_one_letter_code
_entity_poly.pdbx_strand_id
1 'polypeptide(L)'
;MTTFSPYAARRARLAAQLGSNAIAVIPTAPERPRNRDSDFLYRHDSYFYYLTGFSEPNAWLVLSGSGRATLFCAPKDLEREIWDGHRLGPAAAPEVLGVDEAFSVSELDAKLPRLLENSAAVWYPFATHKGLETRVDGWLSAVRSRVRFGALCPSRA
;
A
#
# COMPACT_ATOMS: atom_id res chain seq x y z
N MET A 1 -2.32 11.91 -25.48
CA MET A 1 -2.08 12.90 -24.42
C MET A 1 -1.89 12.18 -23.09
N THR A 2 -0.72 12.27 -22.52
CA THR A 2 -0.50 11.78 -21.16
C THR A 2 -1.21 12.75 -20.22
N THR A 3 -2.33 12.33 -19.66
CA THR A 3 -3.00 13.13 -18.64
C THR A 3 -2.06 13.23 -17.45
N PHE A 4 -1.57 14.43 -17.18
CA PHE A 4 -0.69 14.67 -16.03
C PHE A 4 -1.48 14.38 -14.74
N SER A 5 -1.17 13.26 -14.11
CA SER A 5 -1.80 12.91 -12.84
C SER A 5 -1.10 13.65 -11.70
N PRO A 6 -1.79 14.49 -10.92
CA PRO A 6 -1.20 15.14 -9.77
C PRO A 6 -0.71 14.14 -8.71
N TYR A 7 -1.34 12.99 -8.65
CA TYR A 7 -0.96 11.91 -7.72
C TYR A 7 0.40 11.30 -8.08
N ALA A 8 0.66 11.08 -9.36
CA ALA A 8 1.96 10.59 -9.82
C ALA A 8 3.09 11.58 -9.48
N ALA A 9 2.85 12.87 -9.67
CA ALA A 9 3.82 13.91 -9.30
C ALA A 9 4.08 13.95 -7.77
N ARG A 10 3.04 13.76 -6.97
CA ARG A 10 3.18 13.70 -5.50
C ARG A 10 3.97 12.47 -5.06
N ARG A 11 3.71 11.32 -5.65
CA ARG A 11 4.49 10.10 -5.40
C ARG A 11 5.96 10.28 -5.79
N ALA A 12 6.23 10.89 -6.92
CA ALA A 12 7.60 11.17 -7.35
C ALA A 12 8.36 12.08 -6.38
N ARG A 13 7.71 13.11 -5.84
CA ARG A 13 8.29 13.98 -4.82
C ARG A 13 8.61 13.24 -3.51
N LEU A 14 7.69 12.38 -3.06
CA LEU A 14 7.93 11.56 -1.87
C LEU A 14 9.07 10.57 -2.11
N ALA A 15 9.10 9.90 -3.25
CA ALA A 15 10.16 8.98 -3.61
C ALA A 15 11.55 9.65 -3.60
N ALA A 16 11.64 10.88 -4.09
CA ALA A 16 12.88 11.66 -4.05
C ALA A 16 13.34 11.94 -2.61
N GLN A 17 12.43 12.16 -1.67
CA GLN A 17 12.73 12.37 -0.26
C GLN A 17 13.15 11.09 0.47
N LEU A 18 12.61 9.94 0.06
CA LEU A 18 12.95 8.65 0.67
C LEU A 18 14.40 8.22 0.42
N GLY A 19 14.94 8.55 -0.74
CA GLY A 19 16.23 8.06 -1.20
C GLY A 19 16.14 6.72 -1.96
N SER A 20 17.15 6.41 -2.75
CA SER A 20 17.12 5.32 -3.74
C SER A 20 16.90 3.91 -3.16
N ASN A 21 17.29 3.67 -1.90
CA ASN A 21 17.23 2.35 -1.27
C ASN A 21 16.18 2.26 -0.16
N ALA A 22 15.24 3.18 -0.11
CA ALA A 22 14.17 3.17 0.87
C ALA A 22 12.84 2.78 0.24
N ILE A 23 11.95 2.23 1.06
CA ILE A 23 10.58 1.86 0.67
C ILE A 23 9.62 2.43 1.69
N ALA A 24 8.56 3.08 1.22
CA ALA A 24 7.45 3.53 2.05
C ALA A 24 6.28 2.56 1.93
N VAL A 25 5.69 2.21 3.06
CA VAL A 25 4.50 1.36 3.15
C VAL A 25 3.39 2.18 3.80
N ILE A 26 2.35 2.49 3.06
CA ILE A 26 1.31 3.43 3.47
C ILE A 26 -0.06 2.77 3.35
N PRO A 27 -0.73 2.47 4.48
CA PRO A 27 -2.09 1.94 4.45
C PRO A 27 -3.12 3.06 4.31
N THR A 28 -4.29 2.72 3.78
CA THR A 28 -5.47 3.56 3.95
C THR A 28 -6.24 3.18 5.22
N ALA A 29 -7.21 4.02 5.60
CA ALA A 29 -8.05 3.75 6.74
C ALA A 29 -8.91 2.48 6.53
N PRO A 30 -9.11 1.65 7.57
CA PRO A 30 -10.04 0.53 7.50
C PRO A 30 -11.48 1.02 7.61
N GLU A 31 -12.44 0.18 7.19
CA GLU A 31 -13.85 0.37 7.52
C GLU A 31 -14.05 0.29 9.04
N ARG A 32 -14.96 1.09 9.57
CA ARG A 32 -15.29 1.10 11.00
C ARG A 32 -16.70 0.59 11.20
N PRO A 33 -16.89 -0.55 11.87
CA PRO A 33 -18.23 -1.04 12.17
C PRO A 33 -18.93 -0.11 13.16
N ARG A 34 -20.18 0.22 12.87
CA ARG A 34 -21.08 0.99 13.73
C ARG A 34 -21.88 0.06 14.65
N ASN A 35 -22.38 -1.03 14.08
CA ASN A 35 -23.09 -2.08 14.76
C ASN A 35 -22.95 -3.40 13.96
N ARG A 36 -23.66 -4.46 14.39
CA ARG A 36 -23.51 -5.79 13.79
C ARG A 36 -23.73 -5.85 12.26
N ASP A 37 -24.59 -4.99 11.72
CA ASP A 37 -25.07 -5.05 10.34
C ASP A 37 -24.81 -3.78 9.53
N SER A 38 -24.14 -2.77 10.12
CA SER A 38 -23.85 -1.53 9.41
C SER A 38 -22.51 -0.93 9.82
N ASP A 39 -21.85 -0.28 8.87
CA ASP A 39 -20.62 0.45 9.07
C ASP A 39 -20.88 1.95 9.09
N PHE A 40 -19.97 2.71 9.69
CA PHE A 40 -19.94 4.16 9.49
C PHE A 40 -19.64 4.46 8.03
N LEU A 41 -20.15 5.60 7.54
CA LEU A 41 -19.78 6.08 6.22
C LEU A 41 -18.24 6.11 6.12
N TYR A 42 -17.71 5.40 5.11
CA TYR A 42 -16.28 5.28 4.95
C TYR A 42 -15.63 6.62 4.62
N ARG A 43 -14.56 6.94 5.34
CA ARG A 43 -13.66 8.04 5.03
C ARG A 43 -12.26 7.50 4.82
N HIS A 44 -11.70 7.80 3.64
CA HIS A 44 -10.33 7.43 3.28
C HIS A 44 -9.30 8.15 4.16
N ASP A 45 -8.11 7.57 4.27
CA ASP A 45 -6.96 8.22 4.86
C ASP A 45 -6.47 9.37 3.96
N SER A 46 -6.25 10.56 4.55
CA SER A 46 -5.89 11.75 3.79
C SER A 46 -4.53 11.63 3.10
N TYR A 47 -3.54 11.04 3.75
CA TYR A 47 -2.20 10.86 3.17
C TYR A 47 -2.23 9.85 2.03
N PHE A 48 -2.91 8.75 2.22
CA PHE A 48 -3.09 7.73 1.19
C PHE A 48 -3.79 8.31 -0.05
N TYR A 49 -4.89 9.02 0.15
CA TYR A 49 -5.63 9.65 -0.94
C TYR A 49 -4.80 10.72 -1.66
N TYR A 50 -4.05 11.52 -0.93
CA TYR A 50 -3.14 12.53 -1.48
C TYR A 50 -2.14 11.94 -2.47
N LEU A 51 -1.67 10.72 -2.20
CA LEU A 51 -0.67 10.02 -3.02
C LEU A 51 -1.26 9.17 -4.14
N THR A 52 -2.50 8.73 -4.01
CA THR A 52 -3.09 7.74 -4.93
C THR A 52 -4.34 8.21 -5.66
N GLY A 53 -5.13 9.09 -5.05
CA GLY A 53 -6.48 9.40 -5.51
C GLY A 53 -7.48 8.26 -5.35
N PHE A 54 -7.13 7.22 -4.59
CA PHE A 54 -7.92 6.01 -4.41
C PHE A 54 -8.67 6.06 -3.08
N SER A 55 -9.98 5.88 -3.12
CA SER A 55 -10.87 6.10 -1.97
C SER A 55 -11.48 4.84 -1.37
N GLU A 56 -11.15 3.66 -1.89
CA GLU A 56 -11.67 2.40 -1.36
C GLU A 56 -10.93 1.98 -0.08
N PRO A 57 -11.62 1.26 0.84
CA PRO A 57 -10.99 0.75 2.06
C PRO A 57 -10.03 -0.42 1.79
N ASN A 58 -9.27 -0.77 2.82
CA ASN A 58 -8.40 -1.97 2.82
C ASN A 58 -7.37 -1.98 1.68
N ALA A 59 -6.77 -0.84 1.41
CA ALA A 59 -5.73 -0.71 0.40
C ALA A 59 -4.39 -0.30 1.02
N TRP A 60 -3.30 -0.64 0.32
CA TRP A 60 -1.94 -0.33 0.72
C TRP A 60 -1.15 0.17 -0.47
N LEU A 61 -0.37 1.21 -0.27
CA LEU A 61 0.60 1.71 -1.25
C LEU A 61 2.00 1.35 -0.78
N VAL A 62 2.78 0.74 -1.67
CA VAL A 62 4.21 0.52 -1.47
C VAL A 62 4.95 1.36 -2.50
N LEU A 63 5.70 2.33 -2.03
CA LEU A 63 6.45 3.27 -2.86
C LEU A 63 7.94 3.09 -2.66
N SER A 64 8.64 2.75 -3.73
CA SER A 64 10.10 2.69 -3.74
C SER A 64 10.71 4.09 -3.93
N GLY A 65 11.87 4.33 -3.35
CA GLY A 65 12.65 5.55 -3.60
C GLY A 65 13.07 5.73 -5.05
N SER A 66 13.04 4.69 -5.87
CA SER A 66 13.21 4.77 -7.32
C SER A 66 11.98 5.32 -8.07
N GLY A 67 10.85 5.49 -7.37
CA GLY A 67 9.59 5.97 -7.93
C GLY A 67 8.60 4.87 -8.30
N ARG A 68 8.96 3.61 -8.18
CA ARG A 68 8.04 2.49 -8.45
C ARG A 68 6.95 2.42 -7.40
N ALA A 69 5.70 2.40 -7.85
CA ALA A 69 4.52 2.32 -7.00
C ALA A 69 3.79 0.99 -7.20
N THR A 70 3.52 0.30 -6.11
CA THR A 70 2.74 -0.94 -6.08
C THR A 70 1.53 -0.73 -5.18
N LEU A 71 0.35 -1.04 -5.68
CA LEU A 71 -0.90 -0.94 -4.93
C LEU A 71 -1.42 -2.33 -4.56
N PHE A 72 -1.82 -2.48 -3.31
CA PHE A 72 -2.61 -3.63 -2.86
C PHE A 72 -4.03 -3.15 -2.57
N CYS A 73 -5.00 -3.74 -3.22
CA CYS A 73 -6.41 -3.34 -3.09
C CYS A 73 -7.35 -4.54 -3.07
N ALA A 74 -8.61 -4.30 -2.72
CA ALA A 74 -9.61 -5.33 -2.72
C ALA A 74 -9.77 -5.95 -4.12
N PRO A 75 -9.89 -7.28 -4.23
CA PRO A 75 -10.13 -7.93 -5.52
C PRO A 75 -11.53 -7.56 -6.04
N LYS A 76 -11.67 -7.57 -7.36
CA LYS A 76 -12.95 -7.34 -8.00
C LYS A 76 -13.80 -8.62 -7.90
N ASP A 77 -14.92 -8.51 -7.22
CA ASP A 77 -15.89 -9.60 -7.03
C ASP A 77 -17.30 -9.06 -7.30
N LEU A 78 -17.85 -9.41 -8.45
CA LEU A 78 -19.13 -8.89 -8.92
C LEU A 78 -20.30 -9.28 -8.01
N GLU A 79 -20.23 -10.42 -7.34
CA GLU A 79 -21.27 -10.84 -6.40
C GLU A 79 -21.24 -9.99 -5.12
N ARG A 80 -20.06 -9.66 -4.64
CA ARG A 80 -19.89 -8.79 -3.46
C ARG A 80 -20.17 -7.32 -3.76
N GLU A 81 -19.96 -6.86 -4.98
CA GLU A 81 -20.24 -5.48 -5.37
C GLU A 81 -21.73 -5.10 -5.22
N ILE A 82 -22.63 -6.08 -5.26
CA ILE A 82 -24.06 -5.87 -5.00
C ILE A 82 -24.29 -5.36 -3.57
N TRP A 83 -23.48 -5.80 -2.62
CA TRP A 83 -23.59 -5.47 -1.20
C TRP A 83 -22.63 -4.37 -0.75
N ASP A 84 -21.39 -4.43 -1.22
CA ASP A 84 -20.28 -3.59 -0.75
C ASP A 84 -20.00 -2.40 -1.67
N GLY A 85 -20.69 -2.29 -2.81
CA GLY A 85 -20.44 -1.28 -3.82
C GLY A 85 -19.31 -1.65 -4.79
N HIS A 86 -19.18 -0.81 -5.82
CA HIS A 86 -18.19 -1.02 -6.88
C HIS A 86 -16.75 -1.03 -6.34
N ARG A 87 -15.93 -1.96 -6.83
CA ARG A 87 -14.50 -2.04 -6.57
C ARG A 87 -13.72 -1.98 -7.88
N LEU A 88 -12.62 -1.21 -7.88
CA LEU A 88 -11.77 -1.07 -9.06
C LEU A 88 -11.07 -2.38 -9.42
N GLY A 89 -10.53 -3.06 -8.42
CA GLY A 89 -9.75 -4.28 -8.58
C GLY A 89 -8.31 -4.03 -9.02
N PRO A 90 -7.42 -5.00 -8.76
CA PRO A 90 -5.99 -4.85 -9.11
C PRO A 90 -5.72 -4.83 -10.61
N ALA A 91 -6.56 -5.44 -11.43
CA ALA A 91 -6.35 -5.48 -12.88
C ALA A 91 -6.47 -4.10 -13.55
N ALA A 92 -7.41 -3.27 -13.09
CA ALA A 92 -7.66 -1.93 -13.64
C ALA A 92 -6.84 -0.83 -12.94
N ALA A 93 -6.35 -1.07 -11.73
CA ALA A 93 -5.68 -0.05 -10.92
C ALA A 93 -4.44 0.57 -11.58
N PRO A 94 -3.55 -0.16 -12.27
CA PRO A 94 -2.40 0.45 -12.93
C PRO A 94 -2.79 1.49 -13.98
N GLU A 95 -3.79 1.20 -14.78
CA GLU A 95 -4.25 2.12 -15.83
C GLU A 95 -4.97 3.34 -15.25
N VAL A 96 -5.88 3.12 -14.30
CA VAL A 96 -6.72 4.19 -13.72
C VAL A 96 -5.94 5.09 -12.78
N LEU A 97 -5.06 4.53 -11.96
CA LEU A 97 -4.34 5.27 -10.91
C LEU A 97 -2.91 5.63 -11.29
N GLY A 98 -2.40 5.08 -12.39
CA GLY A 98 -1.03 5.34 -12.83
C GLY A 98 0.04 4.71 -11.93
N VAL A 99 -0.29 3.65 -11.20
CA VAL A 99 0.68 2.85 -10.45
C VAL A 99 1.36 1.83 -11.38
N ASP A 100 2.56 1.38 -11.03
CA ASP A 100 3.31 0.46 -11.89
C ASP A 100 2.72 -0.94 -11.90
N GLU A 101 2.24 -1.40 -10.75
CA GLU A 101 1.58 -2.69 -10.61
C GLU A 101 0.58 -2.67 -9.46
N ALA A 102 -0.34 -3.62 -9.47
CA ALA A 102 -1.31 -3.78 -8.41
C ALA A 102 -1.63 -5.25 -8.18
N PHE A 103 -1.91 -5.59 -6.93
CA PHE A 103 -2.23 -6.94 -6.49
C PHE A 103 -3.43 -6.93 -5.54
N SER A 104 -4.04 -8.10 -5.35
CA SER A 104 -5.03 -8.27 -4.30
C SER A 104 -4.42 -8.05 -2.92
N VAL A 105 -5.15 -7.40 -2.02
CA VAL A 105 -4.71 -7.18 -0.65
C VAL A 105 -4.45 -8.50 0.11
N SER A 106 -5.07 -9.59 -0.30
CA SER A 106 -4.81 -10.92 0.26
C SER A 106 -3.37 -11.42 0.01
N GLU A 107 -2.69 -10.86 -0.98
CA GLU A 107 -1.30 -11.20 -1.31
C GLU A 107 -0.28 -10.33 -0.57
N LEU A 108 -0.73 -9.37 0.23
CA LEU A 108 0.14 -8.39 0.88
C LEU A 108 1.25 -9.04 1.71
N ASP A 109 0.87 -9.94 2.63
CA ASP A 109 1.83 -10.57 3.54
C ASP A 109 2.83 -11.51 2.82
N ALA A 110 2.43 -12.07 1.68
CA ALA A 110 3.29 -12.92 0.87
C ALA A 110 4.27 -12.13 0.00
N LYS A 111 3.81 -11.01 -0.56
CA LYS A 111 4.60 -10.21 -1.52
C LYS A 111 5.44 -9.12 -0.88
N LEU A 112 4.97 -8.54 0.22
CA LEU A 112 5.65 -7.38 0.82
C LEU A 112 7.07 -7.70 1.31
N PRO A 113 7.37 -8.83 1.97
CA PRO A 113 8.75 -9.17 2.31
C PRO A 113 9.70 -9.18 1.11
N ARG A 114 9.23 -9.63 -0.04
CA ARG A 114 10.03 -9.63 -1.27
C ARG A 114 10.29 -8.21 -1.79
N LEU A 115 9.32 -7.32 -1.67
CA LEU A 115 9.49 -5.92 -2.04
C LEU A 115 10.45 -5.19 -1.10
N LEU A 116 10.53 -5.61 0.17
CA LEU A 116 11.42 -5.02 1.17
C LEU A 116 12.85 -5.55 1.11
N GLU A 117 13.10 -6.64 0.39
CA GLU A 117 14.46 -7.19 0.23
C GLU A 117 15.39 -6.17 -0.42
N ASN A 118 16.64 -6.14 0.05
CA ASN A 118 17.69 -5.26 -0.46
C ASN A 118 17.44 -3.76 -0.31
N SER A 119 16.44 -3.37 0.48
CA SER A 119 16.23 -1.96 0.86
C SER A 119 16.98 -1.63 2.15
N ALA A 120 17.43 -0.37 2.27
CA ALA A 120 18.15 0.10 3.45
C ALA A 120 17.20 0.47 4.59
N ALA A 121 15.99 0.97 4.26
CA ALA A 121 15.03 1.46 5.25
C ALA A 121 13.59 1.25 4.79
N VAL A 122 12.70 1.08 5.76
CA VAL A 122 11.25 1.07 5.56
C VAL A 122 10.66 2.26 6.28
N TRP A 123 9.88 3.04 5.54
CA TRP A 123 9.13 4.19 6.06
C TRP A 123 7.65 3.83 6.17
N TYR A 124 7.03 4.18 7.27
CA TYR A 124 5.59 3.97 7.47
C TYR A 124 5.03 5.02 8.45
N PRO A 125 3.72 5.30 8.42
CA PRO A 125 3.11 6.28 9.31
C PRO A 125 3.02 5.73 10.74
N PHE A 126 4.00 6.04 11.56
CA PHE A 126 4.11 5.56 12.93
C PHE A 126 2.95 6.04 13.81
N ALA A 127 2.42 5.13 14.63
CA ALA A 127 1.36 5.39 15.62
C ALA A 127 0.04 5.94 15.04
N THR A 128 -0.19 5.83 13.75
CA THR A 128 -1.41 6.33 13.09
C THR A 128 -2.46 5.24 12.83
N HIS A 129 -2.02 3.99 12.69
CA HIS A 129 -2.88 2.84 12.39
C HIS A 129 -2.63 1.73 13.40
N LYS A 130 -3.71 1.27 14.04
CA LYS A 130 -3.62 0.18 15.02
C LYS A 130 -3.07 -1.10 14.40
N GLY A 131 -2.05 -1.66 15.02
CA GLY A 131 -1.44 -2.93 14.58
C GLY A 131 -0.47 -2.81 13.41
N LEU A 132 -0.25 -1.62 12.86
CA LEU A 132 0.67 -1.42 11.74
C LEU A 132 2.10 -1.79 12.11
N GLU A 133 2.58 -1.35 13.26
CA GLU A 133 3.93 -1.64 13.74
C GLU A 133 4.17 -3.15 13.88
N THR A 134 3.20 -3.89 14.40
CA THR A 134 3.26 -5.34 14.52
C THR A 134 3.37 -6.02 13.16
N ARG A 135 2.61 -5.54 12.18
CA ARG A 135 2.69 -6.06 10.80
C ARG A 135 4.04 -5.77 10.16
N VAL A 136 4.53 -4.55 10.31
CA VAL A 136 5.87 -4.17 9.81
C VAL A 136 6.95 -5.05 10.43
N ASP A 137 6.89 -5.29 11.73
CA ASP A 137 7.80 -6.22 12.42
C ASP A 137 7.74 -7.64 11.85
N GLY A 138 6.55 -8.12 11.56
CA GLY A 138 6.34 -9.44 10.95
C GLY A 138 6.98 -9.53 9.57
N TRP A 139 6.82 -8.51 8.73
CA TRP A 139 7.45 -8.47 7.41
C TRP A 139 8.97 -8.38 7.48
N LEU A 140 9.51 -7.55 8.38
CA LEU A 140 10.96 -7.46 8.61
C LEU A 140 11.54 -8.78 9.14
N SER A 141 10.81 -9.48 10.00
CA SER A 141 11.20 -10.81 10.49
C SER A 141 11.25 -11.82 9.34
N ALA A 142 10.28 -11.77 8.42
CA ALA A 142 10.28 -12.62 7.24
C ALA A 142 11.48 -12.32 6.33
N VAL A 143 11.84 -11.05 6.15
CA VAL A 143 13.04 -10.65 5.39
C VAL A 143 14.29 -11.18 6.08
N ARG A 144 14.42 -11.03 7.41
CA ARG A 144 15.57 -11.52 8.17
C ARG A 144 15.75 -13.02 8.07
N SER A 145 14.67 -13.79 8.06
CA SER A 145 14.74 -15.25 7.88
C SER A 145 15.32 -15.65 6.53
N ARG A 146 15.30 -14.76 5.53
CA ARG A 146 15.81 -14.94 4.18
C ARG A 146 17.23 -14.40 4.00
N VAL A 147 17.79 -13.70 4.99
CA VAL A 147 19.16 -13.14 4.94
C VAL A 147 20.21 -14.22 4.71
N ARG A 148 19.97 -15.45 5.12
CA ARG A 148 20.85 -16.61 4.82
C ARG A 148 21.11 -16.79 3.32
N PHE A 149 20.30 -16.17 2.47
CA PHE A 149 20.43 -16.19 1.01
C PHE A 149 20.98 -14.88 0.43
N GLY A 150 21.54 -14.00 1.26
CA GLY A 150 22.21 -12.77 0.83
C GLY A 150 21.32 -11.55 0.64
N ALA A 151 20.05 -11.59 1.05
CA ALA A 151 19.19 -10.42 1.04
C ALA A 151 19.55 -9.43 2.15
N LEU A 152 19.47 -8.12 1.86
CA LEU A 152 19.63 -7.07 2.88
C LEU A 152 18.33 -6.86 3.64
N CYS A 153 18.45 -6.79 4.97
CA CYS A 153 17.30 -6.46 5.83
C CYS A 153 17.21 -4.93 6.00
N PRO A 154 16.08 -4.30 5.65
CA PRO A 154 15.90 -2.88 5.85
C PRO A 154 15.79 -2.53 7.33
N SER A 155 16.26 -1.35 7.70
CA SER A 155 16.03 -0.75 9.01
C SER A 155 14.72 0.04 9.02
N ARG A 156 14.16 0.23 10.21
CA ARG A 156 13.03 1.15 10.36
C ARG A 156 13.52 2.59 10.27
N ALA A 157 12.73 3.39 9.62
CA ALA A 157 12.98 4.82 9.51
C ALA A 157 11.71 5.62 9.84
#